data_160d0e64852a0285c17e97c62ad3b85a
#
_entry.id   160d0e64852a0285c17e97c62ad3b85a
#
_cell.length_a   1.000
_cell.length_b   1.000
_cell.length_c   1.000
_cell.angle_alpha   90.00
_cell.angle_beta   90.00
_cell.angle_gamma   90.00
#
_symmetry.space_group_name_H-M   'P 1'
#
loop_
_entity.id
_entity.type
_entity.pdbx_description
1 polymer ?
#
loop_
_entity_poly.entity_id
_entity_poly.type
_entity_poly.pdbx_seq_one_letter_code
_entity_poly.pdbx_strand_id
1 'polypeptide(L)'
;MPHIELKTVEQLRWMREAGLVVASIHEALRAAVRPGITTRELDEVSAQAIADGGGASNFLGYYGYPATVCISVNDVIVHGIPGDYELAPGDIVSFDCGAFIERGGKQWHGDAAFSVIVGEQFIEDADFAAGTRATGAIAGVDQDLLRERRELDAVTRESLWAALAGLATGKRISAVGKAVETVVAENALINGWEAGIVEEFV
;
A
#
# COMPACT_ATOMS: atom_id res chain seq x y z
N MET A 1 -23.26 23.97 -7.53
CA MET A 1 -22.05 23.23 -7.89
C MET A 1 -21.46 22.69 -6.60
N PRO A 2 -20.98 21.47 -6.54
CA PRO A 2 -20.29 20.99 -5.34
C PRO A 2 -19.09 21.90 -5.07
N HIS A 3 -18.98 22.38 -3.83
CA HIS A 3 -17.90 23.26 -3.41
C HIS A 3 -16.66 22.38 -3.15
N ILE A 4 -15.57 22.60 -3.90
CA ILE A 4 -14.29 21.96 -3.64
C ILE A 4 -13.60 22.73 -2.51
N GLU A 5 -13.37 22.07 -1.37
CA GLU A 5 -12.66 22.66 -0.25
C GLU A 5 -11.16 22.73 -0.56
N LEU A 6 -10.62 23.94 -0.67
CA LEU A 6 -9.18 24.15 -0.81
C LEU A 6 -8.53 24.24 0.57
N LYS A 7 -7.42 23.52 0.75
CA LYS A 7 -6.69 23.51 2.01
C LYS A 7 -5.74 24.70 2.11
N THR A 8 -5.65 25.31 3.29
CA THR A 8 -4.65 26.35 3.59
C THR A 8 -3.26 25.73 3.72
N VAL A 9 -2.21 26.56 3.69
CA VAL A 9 -0.81 26.10 3.91
C VAL A 9 -0.65 25.41 5.27
N GLU A 10 -1.31 25.92 6.31
CA GLU A 10 -1.29 25.32 7.64
C GLU A 10 -1.97 23.95 7.65
N GLN A 11 -3.13 23.83 7.01
CA GLN A 11 -3.84 22.55 6.87
C GLN A 11 -3.02 21.52 6.07
N LEU A 12 -2.31 21.94 5.03
CA LEU A 12 -1.39 21.08 4.29
C LEU A 12 -0.23 20.57 5.17
N ARG A 13 0.26 21.42 6.11
CA ARG A 13 1.27 20.97 7.09
C ARG A 13 0.72 19.89 8.03
N TRP A 14 -0.53 20.03 8.50
CA TRP A 14 -1.17 19.02 9.33
C TRP A 14 -1.43 17.71 8.55
N MET A 15 -1.84 17.80 7.29
CA MET A 15 -1.94 16.60 6.42
C MET A 15 -0.57 15.93 6.24
N ARG A 16 0.50 16.72 6.10
CA ARG A 16 1.86 16.18 6.05
C ARG A 16 2.27 15.49 7.35
N GLU A 17 1.91 16.03 8.51
CA GLU A 17 2.16 15.37 9.81
C GLU A 17 1.47 14.01 9.86
N ALA A 18 0.20 13.90 9.46
CA ALA A 18 -0.50 12.63 9.36
C ALA A 18 0.18 11.66 8.39
N GLY A 19 0.62 12.14 7.22
CA GLY A 19 1.38 11.35 6.26
C GLY A 19 2.73 10.85 6.81
N LEU A 20 3.37 11.58 7.72
CA LEU A 20 4.59 11.13 8.38
C LEU A 20 4.33 10.00 9.39
N VAL A 21 3.17 9.99 10.04
CA VAL A 21 2.74 8.84 10.86
C VAL A 21 2.59 7.60 9.98
N VAL A 22 1.94 7.73 8.82
CA VAL A 22 1.82 6.61 7.86
C VAL A 22 3.18 6.14 7.36
N ALA A 23 4.12 7.06 7.09
CA ALA A 23 5.47 6.69 6.70
C ALA A 23 6.19 5.88 7.78
N SER A 24 6.02 6.25 9.08
CA SER A 24 6.60 5.47 10.19
C SER A 24 6.00 4.07 10.32
N ILE A 25 4.69 3.91 10.03
CA ILE A 25 4.05 2.57 9.95
C ILE A 25 4.72 1.74 8.85
N HIS A 26 4.91 2.31 7.66
CA HIS A 26 5.57 1.64 6.54
C HIS A 26 6.98 1.18 6.88
N GLU A 27 7.79 2.04 7.53
CA GLU A 27 9.14 1.69 7.97
C GLU A 27 9.12 0.55 8.98
N ALA A 28 8.26 0.61 9.99
CA ALA A 28 8.14 -0.40 11.03
C ALA A 28 7.70 -1.75 10.46
N LEU A 29 6.67 -1.77 9.59
CA LEU A 29 6.19 -2.98 8.95
C LEU A 29 7.25 -3.61 8.03
N ARG A 30 7.94 -2.80 7.19
CA ARG A 30 9.03 -3.30 6.34
C ARG A 30 10.15 -3.94 7.15
N ALA A 31 10.49 -3.38 8.30
CA ALA A 31 11.51 -3.92 9.20
C ALA A 31 11.06 -5.22 9.89
N ALA A 32 9.76 -5.39 10.12
CA ALA A 32 9.20 -6.53 10.83
C ALA A 32 8.89 -7.73 9.92
N VAL A 33 8.57 -7.49 8.64
CA VAL A 33 8.19 -8.55 7.69
C VAL A 33 9.31 -9.57 7.52
N ARG A 34 8.97 -10.83 7.81
CA ARG A 34 9.85 -12.00 7.63
C ARG A 34 9.02 -13.26 7.57
N PRO A 35 9.55 -14.36 7.04
CA PRO A 35 8.89 -15.67 7.15
C PRO A 35 8.59 -16.04 8.61
N GLY A 36 7.41 -16.60 8.86
CA GLY A 36 6.96 -17.07 10.16
C GLY A 36 6.36 -16.00 11.08
N ILE A 37 6.37 -14.72 10.70
CA ILE A 37 5.60 -13.70 11.44
C ILE A 37 4.12 -13.80 11.09
N THR A 38 3.25 -13.66 12.07
CA THR A 38 1.81 -13.63 11.84
C THR A 38 1.35 -12.24 11.39
N THR A 39 0.24 -12.20 10.64
CA THR A 39 -0.37 -10.91 10.27
C THR A 39 -0.91 -10.16 11.49
N ARG A 40 -1.28 -10.86 12.57
CA ARG A 40 -1.64 -10.26 13.87
C ARG A 40 -0.46 -9.52 14.52
N GLU A 41 0.73 -10.13 14.56
CA GLU A 41 1.94 -9.47 15.09
C GLU A 41 2.29 -8.23 14.28
N LEU A 42 2.06 -8.24 12.97
CA LEU A 42 2.26 -7.06 12.11
C LEU A 42 1.23 -5.95 12.39
N ASP A 43 -0.03 -6.28 12.74
CA ASP A 43 -1.00 -5.29 13.20
C ASP A 43 -0.56 -4.64 14.54
N GLU A 44 0.02 -5.41 15.46
CA GLU A 44 0.59 -4.88 16.71
C GLU A 44 1.74 -3.90 16.43
N VAL A 45 2.60 -4.21 15.43
CA VAL A 45 3.67 -3.30 14.98
C VAL A 45 3.07 -2.01 14.42
N SER A 46 2.02 -2.10 13.60
CA SER A 46 1.30 -0.95 13.08
C SER A 46 0.70 -0.10 14.20
N ALA A 47 0.00 -0.73 15.14
CA ALA A 47 -0.61 -0.05 16.27
C ALA A 47 0.42 0.73 17.12
N GLN A 48 1.58 0.12 17.37
CA GLN A 48 2.68 0.77 18.09
C GLN A 48 3.24 1.96 17.33
N ALA A 49 3.49 1.82 16.01
CA ALA A 49 3.99 2.93 15.18
C ALA A 49 3.01 4.11 15.12
N ILE A 50 1.70 3.85 15.07
CA ILE A 50 0.66 4.88 15.13
C ILE A 50 0.71 5.62 16.47
N ALA A 51 0.83 4.88 17.57
CA ALA A 51 0.87 5.46 18.92
C ALA A 51 2.13 6.32 19.12
N ASP A 52 3.29 5.82 18.69
CA ASP A 52 4.56 6.54 18.76
C ASP A 52 4.55 7.82 17.91
N GLY A 53 3.85 7.79 16.77
CA GLY A 53 3.61 8.95 15.91
C GLY A 53 2.59 9.95 16.46
N GLY A 54 1.94 9.65 17.60
CA GLY A 54 0.91 10.50 18.21
C GLY A 54 -0.37 10.62 17.38
N GLY A 55 -0.65 9.61 16.55
CA GLY A 55 -1.84 9.50 15.73
C GLY A 55 -2.86 8.49 16.25
N ALA A 56 -3.88 8.25 15.45
CA ALA A 56 -4.83 7.15 15.62
C ALA A 56 -5.14 6.50 14.26
N SER A 57 -5.57 5.23 14.26
CA SER A 57 -5.87 4.49 13.03
C SER A 57 -7.13 5.04 12.35
N ASN A 58 -7.09 5.13 11.02
CA ASN A 58 -8.27 5.39 10.20
C ASN A 58 -9.23 4.18 10.16
N PHE A 59 -8.70 2.96 10.40
CA PHE A 59 -9.42 1.72 10.11
C PHE A 59 -10.05 1.10 11.35
N LEU A 60 -9.35 1.11 12.49
CA LEU A 60 -9.83 0.48 13.73
C LEU A 60 -11.20 1.03 14.14
N GLY A 61 -12.20 0.16 14.14
CA GLY A 61 -13.59 0.50 14.46
C GLY A 61 -14.41 1.06 13.30
N TYR A 62 -13.79 1.41 12.16
CA TYR A 62 -14.52 1.89 10.99
C TYR A 62 -15.38 0.77 10.39
N TYR A 63 -16.69 0.95 10.39
CA TYR A 63 -17.68 -0.09 10.08
C TYR A 63 -17.43 -1.43 10.79
N GLY A 64 -16.81 -1.39 11.98
CA GLY A 64 -16.49 -2.59 12.76
C GLY A 64 -15.19 -3.30 12.36
N TYR A 65 -14.35 -2.69 11.53
CA TYR A 65 -13.05 -3.25 11.18
C TYR A 65 -12.18 -3.42 12.44
N PRO A 66 -11.60 -4.62 12.70
CA PRO A 66 -11.04 -4.95 14.01
C PRO A 66 -9.56 -4.61 14.20
N ALA A 67 -8.88 -4.06 13.18
CA ALA A 67 -7.43 -3.89 13.15
C ALA A 67 -7.00 -2.47 12.77
N THR A 68 -5.71 -2.17 12.90
CA THR A 68 -5.14 -0.84 12.62
C THR A 68 -4.60 -0.71 11.19
N VAL A 69 -4.37 -1.83 10.52
CA VAL A 69 -3.85 -1.94 9.16
C VAL A 69 -4.60 -3.03 8.40
N CYS A 70 -4.79 -2.87 7.08
CA CYS A 70 -5.24 -3.97 6.24
C CYS A 70 -4.03 -4.74 5.73
N ILE A 71 -4.03 -6.08 5.90
CA ILE A 71 -2.95 -6.96 5.46
C ILE A 71 -3.52 -8.02 4.52
N SER A 72 -3.32 -7.81 3.24
CA SER A 72 -3.86 -8.66 2.18
C SER A 72 -2.76 -9.57 1.64
N VAL A 73 -2.90 -10.89 1.82
CA VAL A 73 -1.91 -11.89 1.46
C VAL A 73 -2.36 -12.67 0.24
N ASN A 74 -1.51 -12.80 -0.76
CA ASN A 74 -1.69 -13.58 -1.98
C ASN A 74 -2.99 -13.21 -2.74
N ASP A 75 -4.01 -14.06 -2.68
CA ASP A 75 -5.30 -13.92 -3.38
C ASP A 75 -6.31 -13.02 -2.64
N VAL A 76 -5.98 -12.54 -1.46
CA VAL A 76 -6.79 -11.51 -0.79
C VAL A 76 -6.52 -10.15 -1.46
N ILE A 77 -7.51 -9.65 -2.19
CA ILE A 77 -7.33 -8.45 -3.04
C ILE A 77 -7.12 -7.19 -2.20
N VAL A 78 -8.03 -6.91 -1.24
CA VAL A 78 -7.99 -5.74 -0.36
C VAL A 78 -8.64 -6.05 0.98
N HIS A 79 -8.46 -5.16 1.97
CA HIS A 79 -9.11 -5.16 3.28
C HIS A 79 -8.88 -6.44 4.09
N GLY A 80 -7.76 -7.17 3.84
CA GLY A 80 -7.42 -8.36 4.59
C GLY A 80 -7.34 -8.07 6.09
N ILE A 81 -8.07 -8.87 6.90
CA ILE A 81 -8.09 -8.71 8.35
C ILE A 81 -6.90 -9.47 8.94
N PRO A 82 -6.01 -8.82 9.70
CA PRO A 82 -4.90 -9.48 10.38
C PRO A 82 -5.36 -10.59 11.33
N GLY A 83 -4.64 -11.72 11.31
CA GLY A 83 -4.98 -12.91 12.08
C GLY A 83 -3.77 -13.81 12.31
N ASP A 84 -4.02 -15.11 12.49
CA ASP A 84 -3.01 -16.09 12.83
C ASP A 84 -2.28 -16.69 11.61
N TYR A 85 -2.47 -16.10 10.42
CA TYR A 85 -1.74 -16.51 9.22
C TYR A 85 -0.26 -16.16 9.36
N GLU A 86 0.60 -17.18 9.32
CA GLU A 86 2.05 -17.03 9.32
C GLU A 86 2.56 -16.82 7.89
N LEU A 87 3.27 -15.72 7.65
CA LEU A 87 3.81 -15.41 6.34
C LEU A 87 4.83 -16.47 5.90
N ALA A 88 4.67 -17.00 4.70
CA ALA A 88 5.58 -17.93 4.07
C ALA A 88 6.57 -17.22 3.13
N PRO A 89 7.79 -17.79 2.91
CA PRO A 89 8.68 -17.29 1.88
C PRO A 89 7.99 -17.19 0.52
N GLY A 90 8.13 -16.08 -0.15
CA GLY A 90 7.52 -15.84 -1.46
C GLY A 90 6.10 -15.28 -1.41
N ASP A 91 5.39 -15.22 -0.29
CA ASP A 91 4.08 -14.57 -0.23
C ASP A 91 4.16 -13.14 -0.72
N ILE A 92 3.22 -12.74 -1.57
CA ILE A 92 2.99 -11.33 -1.88
C ILE A 92 2.00 -10.76 -0.86
N VAL A 93 2.40 -9.68 -0.21
CA VAL A 93 1.62 -9.07 0.86
C VAL A 93 1.45 -7.59 0.60
N SER A 94 0.21 -7.12 0.58
CA SER A 94 -0.12 -5.70 0.51
C SER A 94 -0.53 -5.19 1.89
N PHE A 95 0.08 -4.08 2.28
CA PHE A 95 -0.21 -3.34 3.51
C PHE A 95 -0.89 -2.02 3.13
N ASP A 96 -2.11 -1.84 3.59
CA ASP A 96 -2.83 -0.58 3.46
C ASP A 96 -2.89 0.09 4.83
N CYS A 97 -2.30 1.29 4.94
CA CYS A 97 -2.00 1.97 6.19
C CYS A 97 -2.65 3.35 6.20
N GLY A 98 -3.53 3.56 7.15
CA GLY A 98 -4.21 4.84 7.33
C GLY A 98 -4.13 5.34 8.78
N ALA A 99 -3.73 6.59 8.96
CA ALA A 99 -3.69 7.23 10.27
C ALA A 99 -4.16 8.67 10.20
N PHE A 100 -4.67 9.18 11.33
CA PHE A 100 -5.00 10.58 11.48
C PHE A 100 -4.35 11.19 12.72
N ILE A 101 -4.20 12.50 12.68
CA ILE A 101 -3.86 13.34 13.83
C ILE A 101 -4.96 14.35 14.07
N GLU A 102 -5.03 14.89 15.29
CA GLU A 102 -5.98 15.96 15.62
C GLU A 102 -5.26 17.31 15.72
N ARG A 103 -5.69 18.29 14.93
CA ARG A 103 -5.19 19.67 14.98
C ARG A 103 -6.34 20.65 14.70
N GLY A 104 -6.40 21.72 15.49
CA GLY A 104 -7.44 22.75 15.30
C GLY A 104 -8.87 22.23 15.48
N GLY A 105 -9.07 21.19 16.30
CA GLY A 105 -10.38 20.55 16.53
C GLY A 105 -10.92 19.73 15.37
N LYS A 106 -10.05 19.32 14.44
CA LYS A 106 -10.38 18.47 13.28
C LYS A 106 -9.36 17.35 13.13
N GLN A 107 -9.78 16.28 12.47
CA GLN A 107 -8.92 15.18 12.06
C GLN A 107 -8.28 15.46 10.70
N TRP A 108 -7.00 15.11 10.58
CA TRP A 108 -6.20 15.22 9.37
C TRP A 108 -5.61 13.87 9.06
N HIS A 109 -5.97 13.34 7.91
CA HIS A 109 -5.72 11.96 7.53
C HIS A 109 -4.50 11.85 6.61
N GLY A 110 -3.72 10.79 6.81
CA GLY A 110 -2.75 10.25 5.88
C GLY A 110 -3.17 8.84 5.51
N ASP A 111 -2.84 8.42 4.30
CA ASP A 111 -3.19 7.11 3.76
C ASP A 111 -2.20 6.73 2.66
N ALA A 112 -1.66 5.52 2.73
CA ALA A 112 -0.78 4.99 1.70
C ALA A 112 -0.65 3.47 1.84
N ALA A 113 -0.41 2.80 0.73
CA ALA A 113 -0.20 1.37 0.67
C ALA A 113 1.16 1.02 0.06
N PHE A 114 1.66 -0.18 0.40
CA PHE A 114 2.82 -0.78 -0.25
C PHE A 114 2.67 -2.30 -0.28
N SER A 115 3.39 -2.93 -1.21
CA SER A 115 3.44 -4.38 -1.29
C SER A 115 4.86 -4.90 -1.14
N VAL A 116 5.00 -6.14 -0.67
CA VAL A 116 6.27 -6.82 -0.51
C VAL A 116 6.15 -8.28 -0.94
N ILE A 117 7.29 -8.89 -1.29
CA ILE A 117 7.40 -10.34 -1.41
C ILE A 117 8.24 -10.83 -0.24
N VAL A 118 7.68 -11.70 0.58
CA VAL A 118 8.29 -12.19 1.82
C VAL A 118 9.56 -12.97 1.52
N GLY A 119 10.66 -12.61 2.17
CA GLY A 119 11.99 -13.18 1.94
C GLY A 119 12.83 -12.42 0.92
N GLU A 120 12.28 -11.41 0.24
CA GLU A 120 13.09 -10.46 -0.53
C GLU A 120 13.69 -9.39 0.38
N GLN A 121 14.92 -8.98 0.05
CA GLN A 121 15.54 -7.85 0.73
C GLN A 121 15.01 -6.53 0.16
N PHE A 122 14.59 -5.63 1.04
CA PHE A 122 14.37 -4.26 0.65
C PHE A 122 15.72 -3.60 0.37
N ILE A 123 15.92 -3.20 -0.88
CA ILE A 123 17.04 -2.33 -1.21
C ILE A 123 16.53 -0.91 -0.99
N GLU A 124 17.11 -0.22 0.00
CA GLU A 124 16.94 1.23 0.15
C GLU A 124 17.63 1.90 -1.03
N ASP A 125 16.94 2.05 -2.14
CA ASP A 125 17.43 2.82 -3.26
C ASP A 125 17.00 4.28 -3.12
N ALA A 126 17.97 5.18 -3.25
CA ALA A 126 17.74 6.62 -3.34
C ALA A 126 16.82 7.00 -4.52
N ASP A 127 16.58 6.10 -5.45
CA ASP A 127 15.65 6.20 -6.57
C ASP A 127 14.41 5.33 -6.33
N PHE A 128 13.51 5.83 -5.48
CA PHE A 128 12.19 5.21 -5.26
C PHE A 128 11.41 4.97 -6.57
N ALA A 129 11.72 5.75 -7.61
CA ALA A 129 11.17 5.60 -8.96
C ALA A 129 11.77 4.43 -9.75
N ALA A 130 13.04 4.08 -9.53
CA ALA A 130 13.72 3.02 -10.27
C ALA A 130 13.46 1.62 -9.70
N GLY A 131 13.09 1.53 -8.41
CA GLY A 131 12.60 0.33 -7.73
C GLY A 131 13.31 -0.97 -8.08
N THR A 132 14.65 -1.00 -7.97
CA THR A 132 15.40 -2.24 -8.20
C THR A 132 15.26 -3.11 -6.96
N ARG A 133 14.42 -4.14 -7.03
CA ARG A 133 14.35 -5.18 -6.00
C ARG A 133 15.40 -6.24 -6.27
N ALA A 134 15.88 -6.88 -5.19
CA ALA A 134 16.75 -8.03 -5.32
C ALA A 134 16.05 -9.14 -6.12
N THR A 135 16.63 -9.53 -7.25
CA THR A 135 16.07 -10.52 -8.17
C THR A 135 16.55 -11.95 -7.89
N GLY A 136 17.01 -12.19 -6.65
CA GLY A 136 17.51 -13.51 -6.24
C GLY A 136 16.40 -14.57 -6.15
N ALA A 137 16.80 -15.84 -6.21
CA ALA A 137 15.91 -16.94 -5.88
C ALA A 137 15.62 -16.95 -4.37
N ILE A 138 14.37 -17.21 -3.99
CA ILE A 138 14.00 -17.48 -2.60
C ILE A 138 14.00 -19.00 -2.42
N ALA A 139 14.73 -19.49 -1.43
CA ALA A 139 14.85 -20.92 -1.19
C ALA A 139 13.49 -21.55 -0.89
N GLY A 140 13.16 -22.63 -1.61
CA GLY A 140 11.91 -23.37 -1.43
C GLY A 140 10.68 -22.76 -2.13
N VAL A 141 10.86 -21.66 -2.87
CA VAL A 141 9.77 -21.00 -3.62
C VAL A 141 9.88 -21.35 -5.10
N ASP A 142 8.74 -21.66 -5.72
CA ASP A 142 8.63 -21.83 -7.16
C ASP A 142 9.05 -20.55 -7.89
N GLN A 143 9.98 -20.68 -8.83
CA GLN A 143 10.55 -19.51 -9.52
C GLN A 143 9.59 -18.89 -10.53
N ASP A 144 8.66 -19.65 -11.10
CA ASP A 144 7.65 -19.13 -12.01
C ASP A 144 6.63 -18.31 -11.23
N LEU A 145 6.14 -18.82 -10.10
CA LEU A 145 5.27 -18.07 -9.20
C LEU A 145 5.94 -16.79 -8.68
N LEU A 146 7.23 -16.87 -8.30
CA LEU A 146 7.97 -15.70 -7.84
C LEU A 146 8.11 -14.64 -8.93
N ARG A 147 8.32 -15.06 -10.18
CA ARG A 147 8.35 -14.16 -11.33
C ARG A 147 7.00 -13.46 -11.52
N GLU A 148 5.90 -14.21 -11.51
CA GLU A 148 4.54 -13.64 -11.65
C GLU A 148 4.24 -12.60 -10.57
N ARG A 149 4.59 -12.88 -9.31
CA ARG A 149 4.41 -11.95 -8.19
C ARG A 149 5.23 -10.67 -8.36
N ARG A 150 6.46 -10.78 -8.84
CA ARG A 150 7.32 -9.62 -9.14
C ARG A 150 6.78 -8.78 -10.28
N GLU A 151 6.26 -9.42 -11.32
CA GLU A 151 5.64 -8.74 -12.45
C GLU A 151 4.37 -8.00 -12.01
N LEU A 152 3.51 -8.63 -11.20
CA LEU A 152 2.33 -7.99 -10.63
C LEU A 152 2.69 -6.75 -9.81
N ASP A 153 3.69 -6.86 -8.92
CA ASP A 153 4.15 -5.71 -8.13
C ASP A 153 4.74 -4.60 -9.01
N ALA A 154 5.51 -4.95 -10.03
CA ALA A 154 6.11 -3.98 -10.96
C ALA A 154 5.03 -3.21 -11.73
N VAL A 155 4.01 -3.91 -12.27
CA VAL A 155 2.89 -3.30 -13.00
C VAL A 155 2.04 -2.42 -12.09
N THR A 156 1.80 -2.85 -10.85
CA THR A 156 1.09 -2.05 -9.85
C THR A 156 1.82 -0.74 -9.57
N ARG A 157 3.14 -0.79 -9.41
CA ARG A 157 3.97 0.39 -9.19
C ARG A 157 4.01 1.31 -10.43
N GLU A 158 4.13 0.76 -11.62
CA GLU A 158 4.04 1.50 -12.88
C GLU A 158 2.70 2.23 -12.99
N SER A 159 1.61 1.56 -12.63
CA SER A 159 0.26 2.13 -12.60
C SER A 159 0.16 3.33 -11.65
N LEU A 160 0.78 3.26 -10.47
CA LEU A 160 0.85 4.38 -9.53
C LEU A 160 1.56 5.59 -10.15
N TRP A 161 2.72 5.39 -10.79
CA TRP A 161 3.46 6.48 -11.43
C TRP A 161 2.71 7.09 -12.60
N ALA A 162 2.05 6.27 -13.41
CA ALA A 162 1.18 6.74 -14.48
C ALA A 162 0.00 7.56 -13.94
N ALA A 163 -0.61 7.12 -12.82
CA ALA A 163 -1.67 7.83 -12.13
C ALA A 163 -1.21 9.22 -11.63
N LEU A 164 -0.04 9.29 -10.99
CA LEU A 164 0.55 10.55 -10.52
C LEU A 164 0.87 11.51 -11.67
N ALA A 165 1.42 11.01 -12.78
CA ALA A 165 1.64 11.80 -13.98
C ALA A 165 0.32 12.30 -14.59
N GLY A 166 -0.69 11.43 -14.63
CA GLY A 166 -2.05 11.80 -15.05
C GLY A 166 -2.69 12.87 -14.16
N LEU A 167 -2.48 12.81 -12.86
CA LEU A 167 -2.94 13.81 -11.90
C LEU A 167 -2.24 15.15 -12.12
N ALA A 168 -0.92 15.15 -12.36
CA ALA A 168 -0.13 16.36 -12.54
C ALA A 168 -0.47 17.12 -13.82
N THR A 169 -0.87 16.41 -14.88
CA THR A 169 -1.12 16.98 -16.22
C THR A 169 -2.59 17.05 -16.59
N GLY A 170 -3.43 16.24 -15.96
CA GLY A 170 -4.86 16.13 -16.24
C GLY A 170 -5.68 17.28 -15.66
N LYS A 171 -6.81 17.55 -16.32
CA LYS A 171 -7.79 18.55 -15.86
C LYS A 171 -8.97 17.94 -15.10
N ARG A 172 -9.07 16.63 -15.06
CA ARG A 172 -10.16 15.86 -14.43
C ARG A 172 -9.58 14.69 -13.66
N ILE A 173 -10.21 14.35 -12.54
CA ILE A 173 -9.81 13.21 -11.71
C ILE A 173 -9.85 11.88 -12.47
N SER A 174 -10.74 11.73 -13.45
CA SER A 174 -10.80 10.55 -14.31
C SER A 174 -9.54 10.30 -15.15
N ALA A 175 -8.61 11.27 -15.26
CA ALA A 175 -7.32 11.04 -15.90
C ALA A 175 -6.46 10.04 -15.10
N VAL A 176 -6.64 9.98 -13.78
CA VAL A 176 -5.96 9.03 -12.90
C VAL A 176 -6.38 7.60 -13.22
N GLY A 177 -7.70 7.31 -13.16
CA GLY A 177 -8.22 5.98 -13.49
C GLY A 177 -7.85 5.53 -14.91
N LYS A 178 -7.99 6.41 -15.90
CA LYS A 178 -7.62 6.08 -17.27
C LYS A 178 -6.13 5.74 -17.42
N ALA A 179 -5.25 6.42 -16.69
CA ALA A 179 -3.82 6.12 -16.74
C ALA A 179 -3.53 4.72 -16.18
N VAL A 180 -4.16 4.35 -15.05
CA VAL A 180 -4.05 3.01 -14.46
C VAL A 180 -4.58 1.94 -15.42
N GLU A 181 -5.81 2.11 -15.95
CA GLU A 181 -6.42 1.18 -16.90
C GLU A 181 -5.52 0.93 -18.13
N THR A 182 -4.88 2.00 -18.63
CA THR A 182 -3.98 1.87 -19.80
C THR A 182 -2.78 0.98 -19.48
N VAL A 183 -2.09 1.22 -18.36
CA VAL A 183 -0.93 0.42 -17.94
C VAL A 183 -1.32 -1.03 -17.73
N VAL A 184 -2.42 -1.28 -17.02
CA VAL A 184 -2.91 -2.64 -16.74
C VAL A 184 -3.25 -3.37 -18.04
N ALA A 185 -3.97 -2.72 -18.97
CA ALA A 185 -4.36 -3.35 -20.24
C ALA A 185 -3.14 -3.67 -21.14
N GLU A 186 -2.16 -2.77 -21.22
CA GLU A 186 -0.94 -2.98 -21.99
C GLU A 186 -0.12 -4.14 -21.43
N ASN A 187 0.06 -4.21 -20.11
CA ASN A 187 0.80 -5.29 -19.46
C ASN A 187 0.05 -6.62 -19.51
N ALA A 188 -1.28 -6.62 -19.39
CA ALA A 188 -2.09 -7.82 -19.55
C ALA A 188 -1.93 -8.42 -20.95
N LEU A 189 -1.90 -7.58 -22.00
CA LEU A 189 -1.66 -8.03 -23.37
C LEU A 189 -0.26 -8.62 -23.57
N ILE A 190 0.77 -7.99 -22.99
CA ILE A 190 2.17 -8.43 -23.07
C ILE A 190 2.37 -9.77 -22.36
N ASN A 191 1.81 -9.94 -21.17
CA ASN A 191 2.02 -11.09 -20.29
C ASN A 191 0.98 -12.19 -20.50
N GLY A 192 -0.04 -11.98 -21.33
CA GLY A 192 -1.11 -12.95 -21.53
C GLY A 192 -2.05 -13.10 -20.33
N TRP A 193 -2.15 -12.08 -19.50
CA TRP A 193 -3.05 -12.06 -18.34
C TRP A 193 -4.47 -11.72 -18.76
N GLU A 194 -5.44 -12.26 -18.04
CA GLU A 194 -6.80 -11.73 -18.08
C GLU A 194 -6.86 -10.48 -17.18
N ALA A 195 -6.99 -9.31 -17.80
CA ALA A 195 -7.19 -8.08 -17.06
C ALA A 195 -8.62 -8.06 -16.50
N GLY A 196 -8.74 -8.30 -15.20
CA GLY A 196 -9.99 -8.12 -14.46
C GLY A 196 -9.99 -6.77 -13.74
N ILE A 197 -11.03 -5.96 -13.96
CA ILE A 197 -11.28 -4.80 -13.11
C ILE A 197 -12.31 -5.23 -12.07
N VAL A 198 -11.97 -5.10 -10.80
CA VAL A 198 -12.95 -5.30 -9.72
C VAL A 198 -13.80 -4.04 -9.65
N GLU A 199 -15.05 -4.13 -10.15
CA GLU A 199 -15.96 -2.98 -10.24
C GLU A 199 -16.69 -2.67 -8.93
N GLU A 200 -16.75 -3.64 -8.00
CA GLU A 200 -17.44 -3.48 -6.71
C GLU A 200 -16.53 -3.92 -5.56
N PHE A 201 -16.23 -2.98 -4.68
CA PHE A 201 -15.64 -3.24 -3.36
C PHE A 201 -16.76 -3.14 -2.32
N VAL A 202 -17.01 -4.24 -1.65
CA VAL A 202 -17.97 -4.31 -0.56
C VAL A 202 -17.30 -3.93 0.75
#